data_a8f6d051c228081a07b5ce29f1088394
#
_entry.id   a8f6d051c228081a07b5ce29f1088394
#
_cell.length_a   1.000
_cell.length_b   1.000
_cell.length_c   1.000
_cell.angle_alpha   90.00
_cell.angle_beta   90.00
_cell.angle_gamma   90.00
#
_symmetry.space_group_name_H-M   'P 1'
#
loop_
_entity.id
_entity.type
_entity.pdbx_description
1 polymer ?
#
loop_
_entity_poly.entity_id
_entity_poly.type
_entity_poly.pdbx_seq_one_letter_code
_entity_poly.pdbx_strand_id
1 'polypeptide(L)'
;MQDSKKGFLPMQHGVHLSKKQCPKTPAELEKMSKIPYASAIGSIMYAMVCTRPDVAFALSMCSRYQSSPGEAHWCAAKNILKYLRRTKDDFLVYGGDDKLIVQGYTDASFQTDRDGFESQSGYVFILNGGAVSWKSSKQGTIADSTTEAEYIAASEAAKEAVWMRKFLDELGVVHSISGPIDIYCDNNGAIAQAKEPSSSSKSRHVMRKYHLIRHIVTEGDIKMCKVHTDDNIADPLTKPMPRPKHDSHTRAKGLKHIGEWL
;
A
#
# COMPACT_ATOMS: atom_id res chain seq x y z
N MET A 1 -9.53 6.73 24.80
CA MET A 1 -8.26 6.14 24.26
C MET A 1 -7.04 6.43 25.15
N GLN A 2 -7.07 7.45 26.02
CA GLN A 2 -5.90 7.81 26.85
C GLN A 2 -5.37 6.63 27.69
N ASP A 3 -6.24 5.80 28.27
CA ASP A 3 -5.86 4.67 29.12
C ASP A 3 -5.78 3.32 28.39
N SER A 4 -5.86 3.32 27.04
CA SER A 4 -5.78 2.09 26.29
C SER A 4 -4.34 1.56 26.21
N LYS A 5 -4.15 0.23 26.22
CA LYS A 5 -2.83 -0.38 25.95
C LYS A 5 -2.31 0.06 24.58
N LYS A 6 -1.00 0.31 24.46
CA LYS A 6 -0.33 0.63 23.18
C LYS A 6 -0.36 -0.56 22.24
N GLY A 7 -0.64 -0.34 20.96
CA GLY A 7 -0.62 -1.37 19.91
C GLY A 7 0.77 -1.48 19.26
N PHE A 8 1.21 -2.69 18.93
CA PHE A 8 2.52 -2.91 18.29
C PHE A 8 2.44 -2.99 16.77
N LEU A 9 1.28 -3.33 16.24
CA LEU A 9 1.01 -3.44 14.80
C LEU A 9 -0.31 -2.73 14.49
N PRO A 10 -0.43 -2.08 13.32
CA PRO A 10 -1.69 -1.45 12.90
C PRO A 10 -2.79 -2.49 12.65
N MET A 11 -2.42 -3.66 12.12
CA MET A 11 -3.29 -4.82 11.97
C MET A 11 -2.52 -6.09 12.32
N GLN A 12 -3.14 -6.95 13.13
CA GLN A 12 -2.54 -8.22 13.54
C GLN A 12 -2.77 -9.28 12.46
N HIS A 13 -1.85 -10.21 12.34
CA HIS A 13 -2.03 -11.41 11.52
C HIS A 13 -3.27 -12.19 11.98
N GLY A 14 -4.03 -12.74 11.04
CA GLY A 14 -5.25 -13.50 11.34
C GLY A 14 -6.51 -12.65 11.58
N VAL A 15 -6.41 -11.32 11.62
CA VAL A 15 -7.58 -10.46 11.63
C VAL A 15 -8.18 -10.42 10.23
N HIS A 16 -9.41 -10.94 10.11
CA HIS A 16 -10.16 -10.94 8.86
C HIS A 16 -11.44 -10.15 9.03
N LEU A 17 -11.59 -9.12 8.22
CA LEU A 17 -12.81 -8.30 8.17
C LEU A 17 -13.69 -8.75 7.01
N SER A 18 -15.02 -8.71 7.20
CA SER A 18 -16.00 -9.07 6.17
C SER A 18 -17.36 -8.43 6.44
N LYS A 19 -18.20 -8.34 5.42
CA LYS A 19 -19.59 -7.90 5.53
C LYS A 19 -20.44 -8.77 6.48
N LYS A 20 -20.01 -10.01 6.73
CA LYS A 20 -20.70 -10.90 7.70
C LYS A 20 -20.67 -10.35 9.14
N GLN A 21 -19.72 -9.47 9.45
CA GLN A 21 -19.54 -8.83 10.75
C GLN A 21 -20.26 -7.46 10.86
N CYS A 22 -20.98 -7.04 9.82
CA CYS A 22 -21.85 -5.87 9.88
C CYS A 22 -23.04 -6.14 10.84
N PRO A 23 -23.58 -5.10 11.52
CA PRO A 23 -24.69 -5.25 12.44
C PRO A 23 -25.93 -5.77 11.73
N LYS A 24 -26.60 -6.76 12.34
CA LYS A 24 -27.78 -7.43 11.79
C LYS A 24 -29.03 -7.23 12.63
N THR A 25 -28.87 -6.95 13.92
CA THR A 25 -29.99 -6.77 14.85
C THR A 25 -30.19 -5.28 15.17
N PRO A 26 -31.41 -4.84 15.54
CA PRO A 26 -31.67 -3.48 15.97
C PRO A 26 -30.77 -3.03 17.13
N ALA A 27 -30.46 -3.91 18.06
CA ALA A 27 -29.59 -3.61 19.20
C ALA A 27 -28.12 -3.39 18.76
N GLU A 28 -27.62 -4.17 17.81
CA GLU A 28 -26.29 -3.97 17.23
C GLU A 28 -26.21 -2.66 16.45
N LEU A 29 -27.24 -2.34 15.67
CA LEU A 29 -27.34 -1.08 14.92
C LEU A 29 -27.35 0.12 15.88
N GLU A 30 -28.15 0.07 16.94
CA GLU A 30 -28.19 1.13 17.96
C GLU A 30 -26.84 1.29 18.66
N LYS A 31 -26.16 0.19 19.00
CA LYS A 31 -24.83 0.21 19.60
C LYS A 31 -23.83 0.88 18.67
N MET A 32 -23.83 0.53 17.39
CA MET A 32 -22.88 1.03 16.42
C MET A 32 -23.16 2.47 15.97
N SER A 33 -24.42 2.92 16.01
CA SER A 33 -24.77 4.32 15.67
C SER A 33 -24.16 5.35 16.63
N LYS A 34 -23.86 4.94 17.86
CA LYS A 34 -23.20 5.79 18.89
C LYS A 34 -21.69 5.87 18.71
N ILE A 35 -21.12 5.07 17.80
CA ILE A 35 -19.67 4.98 17.57
C ILE A 35 -19.29 5.88 16.38
N PRO A 36 -18.37 6.82 16.55
CA PRO A 36 -17.93 7.71 15.46
C PRO A 36 -16.94 7.03 14.51
N TYR A 37 -17.38 5.92 13.87
CA TYR A 37 -16.52 5.09 13.03
C TYR A 37 -15.97 5.86 11.84
N ALA A 38 -16.83 6.52 11.06
CA ALA A 38 -16.43 7.26 9.87
C ALA A 38 -15.47 8.42 10.21
N SER A 39 -15.71 9.12 11.33
CA SER A 39 -14.83 10.18 11.81
C SER A 39 -13.45 9.64 12.21
N ALA A 40 -13.41 8.48 12.88
CA ALA A 40 -12.14 7.84 13.25
C ALA A 40 -11.36 7.40 11.98
N ILE A 41 -12.02 6.79 11.00
CA ILE A 41 -11.41 6.41 9.72
C ILE A 41 -10.89 7.63 8.97
N GLY A 42 -11.67 8.72 8.90
CA GLY A 42 -11.25 9.98 8.27
C GLY A 42 -10.01 10.59 8.93
N SER A 43 -9.93 10.57 10.27
CA SER A 43 -8.77 11.07 11.00
C SER A 43 -7.51 10.22 10.75
N ILE A 44 -7.67 8.88 10.71
CA ILE A 44 -6.57 7.96 10.39
C ILE A 44 -6.13 8.17 8.92
N MET A 45 -7.09 8.40 8.02
CA MET A 45 -6.81 8.64 6.60
C MET A 45 -5.97 9.90 6.40
N TYR A 46 -6.29 10.97 7.11
CA TYR A 46 -5.50 12.20 7.07
C TYR A 46 -4.04 11.95 7.51
N ALA A 47 -3.85 11.28 8.64
CA ALA A 47 -2.50 10.92 9.11
C ALA A 47 -1.77 10.01 8.09
N MET A 48 -2.47 9.02 7.54
CA MET A 48 -1.92 8.09 6.55
C MET A 48 -1.46 8.82 5.29
N VAL A 49 -2.28 9.69 4.73
CA VAL A 49 -1.94 10.41 3.49
C VAL A 49 -0.78 11.39 3.70
N CYS A 50 -0.72 12.03 4.88
CA CYS A 50 0.31 13.04 5.12
C CYS A 50 1.70 12.44 5.42
N THR A 51 1.78 11.42 6.31
CA THR A 51 3.08 11.00 6.87
C THR A 51 3.16 9.55 7.31
N ARG A 52 2.09 8.73 7.18
CA ARG A 52 2.03 7.40 7.79
C ARG A 52 1.71 6.29 6.78
N PRO A 53 2.63 5.99 5.84
CA PRO A 53 2.49 4.87 4.89
C PRO A 53 2.32 3.51 5.57
N ASP A 54 2.80 3.37 6.78
CA ASP A 54 2.79 2.14 7.58
C ASP A 54 1.39 1.69 8.03
N VAL A 55 0.40 2.58 8.04
CA VAL A 55 -1.00 2.24 8.38
C VAL A 55 -1.91 2.08 7.15
N ALA A 56 -1.37 2.26 5.93
CA ALA A 56 -2.18 2.30 4.71
C ALA A 56 -2.98 1.01 4.46
N PHE A 57 -2.38 -0.17 4.65
CA PHE A 57 -3.07 -1.45 4.53
C PHE A 57 -4.22 -1.58 5.54
N ALA A 58 -3.92 -1.37 6.82
CA ALA A 58 -4.92 -1.51 7.89
C ALA A 58 -6.10 -0.56 7.69
N LEU A 59 -5.81 0.68 7.26
CA LEU A 59 -6.82 1.66 6.92
C LEU A 59 -7.64 1.23 5.70
N SER A 60 -6.98 0.77 4.62
CA SER A 60 -7.66 0.25 3.43
C SER A 60 -8.66 -0.85 3.77
N MET A 61 -8.27 -1.77 4.67
CA MET A 61 -9.17 -2.84 5.13
C MET A 61 -10.35 -2.32 5.94
N CYS A 62 -10.14 -1.40 6.87
CA CYS A 62 -11.21 -0.85 7.71
C CYS A 62 -12.16 0.06 6.92
N SER A 63 -11.64 0.85 5.98
CA SER A 63 -12.44 1.82 5.22
C SER A 63 -13.55 1.20 4.37
N ARG A 64 -13.43 -0.07 4.00
CA ARG A 64 -14.44 -0.81 3.21
C ARG A 64 -15.81 -0.91 3.89
N TYR A 65 -15.84 -0.79 5.22
CA TYR A 65 -17.03 -1.04 6.03
C TYR A 65 -17.65 0.24 6.61
N GLN A 66 -17.30 1.42 6.08
CA GLN A 66 -17.77 2.72 6.61
C GLN A 66 -19.29 2.89 6.55
N SER A 67 -19.96 2.27 5.58
CA SER A 67 -21.42 2.37 5.42
C SER A 67 -22.20 1.55 6.46
N SER A 68 -21.61 0.48 6.98
CA SER A 68 -22.26 -0.40 7.97
C SER A 68 -21.22 -1.10 8.84
N PRO A 69 -20.48 -0.37 9.70
CA PRO A 69 -19.43 -0.94 10.51
C PRO A 69 -20.01 -1.77 11.65
N GLY A 70 -19.45 -2.95 11.90
CA GLY A 70 -19.73 -3.76 13.07
C GLY A 70 -18.66 -3.65 14.15
N GLU A 71 -18.84 -4.33 15.27
CA GLU A 71 -17.92 -4.27 16.42
C GLU A 71 -16.50 -4.73 16.07
N ALA A 72 -16.36 -5.78 15.24
CA ALA A 72 -15.05 -6.26 14.78
C ALA A 72 -14.31 -5.19 13.97
N HIS A 73 -15.02 -4.48 13.08
CA HIS A 73 -14.47 -3.37 12.29
C HIS A 73 -14.00 -2.24 13.22
N TRP A 74 -14.80 -1.92 14.25
CA TRP A 74 -14.41 -0.91 15.25
C TRP A 74 -13.19 -1.32 16.08
N CYS A 75 -13.10 -2.60 16.44
CA CYS A 75 -11.91 -3.13 17.13
C CYS A 75 -10.66 -2.99 16.26
N ALA A 76 -10.74 -3.28 14.96
CA ALA A 76 -9.64 -3.08 14.03
C ALA A 76 -9.24 -1.60 13.90
N ALA A 77 -10.19 -0.70 13.74
CA ALA A 77 -9.93 0.74 13.71
C ALA A 77 -9.26 1.25 15.01
N LYS A 78 -9.73 0.77 16.17
CA LYS A 78 -9.09 1.07 17.46
C LYS A 78 -7.64 0.55 17.53
N ASN A 79 -7.31 -0.55 16.89
CA ASN A 79 -5.94 -1.06 16.87
C ASN A 79 -5.01 -0.14 16.06
N ILE A 80 -5.48 0.42 14.95
CA ILE A 80 -4.71 1.45 14.21
C ILE A 80 -4.44 2.66 15.11
N LEU A 81 -5.45 3.17 15.82
CA LEU A 81 -5.29 4.28 16.74
C LEU A 81 -4.32 3.98 17.90
N LYS A 82 -4.33 2.75 18.43
CA LYS A 82 -3.38 2.31 19.46
C LYS A 82 -1.94 2.25 18.93
N TYR A 83 -1.78 1.82 17.68
CA TYR A 83 -0.50 1.78 17.00
C TYR A 83 0.02 3.21 16.76
N LEU A 84 -0.79 4.10 16.19
CA LEU A 84 -0.43 5.51 15.99
C LEU A 84 -0.07 6.20 17.30
N ARG A 85 -0.79 5.91 18.39
CA ARG A 85 -0.45 6.42 19.73
C ARG A 85 0.92 5.92 20.23
N ARG A 86 1.30 4.67 19.93
CA ARG A 86 2.62 4.14 20.30
C ARG A 86 3.74 4.80 19.51
N THR A 87 3.48 5.06 18.23
CA THR A 87 4.44 5.60 17.27
C THR A 87 4.21 7.09 16.99
N LYS A 88 3.69 7.82 17.98
CA LYS A 88 3.41 9.27 17.86
C LYS A 88 4.66 10.12 17.68
N ASP A 89 5.81 9.61 18.11
CA ASP A 89 7.11 10.25 18.02
C ASP A 89 7.95 9.70 16.84
N ASP A 90 7.31 8.96 15.92
CA ASP A 90 7.91 8.51 14.65
C ASP A 90 7.55 9.52 13.55
N PHE A 91 8.56 9.93 12.78
CA PHE A 91 8.45 10.91 11.71
C PHE A 91 8.91 10.31 10.38
N LEU A 92 8.28 10.75 9.30
CA LEU A 92 8.76 10.48 7.96
C LEU A 92 9.90 11.45 7.65
N VAL A 93 11.07 10.89 7.37
CA VAL A 93 12.33 11.61 7.27
C VAL A 93 12.89 11.45 5.86
N TYR A 94 13.40 12.54 5.31
CA TYR A 94 14.07 12.62 4.03
C TYR A 94 15.49 13.11 4.23
N GLY A 95 16.47 12.50 3.55
CA GLY A 95 17.87 12.85 3.62
C GLY A 95 18.77 11.63 3.80
N GLY A 96 20.03 11.79 3.46
CA GLY A 96 21.06 10.75 3.62
C GLY A 96 21.63 10.21 2.32
N ASP A 97 21.00 10.46 1.18
CA ASP A 97 21.53 10.10 -0.13
C ASP A 97 21.98 11.33 -0.89
N ASP A 98 23.21 11.31 -1.42
CA ASP A 98 23.76 12.38 -2.28
C ASP A 98 23.04 12.42 -3.64
N LYS A 99 22.32 11.35 -4.01
CA LYS A 99 21.60 11.25 -5.27
C LYS A 99 20.10 11.17 -5.03
N LEU A 100 19.38 12.10 -5.63
CA LEU A 100 17.90 12.08 -5.64
C LEU A 100 17.42 11.07 -6.69
N ILE A 101 17.36 9.79 -6.32
CA ILE A 101 16.88 8.70 -7.19
C ILE A 101 15.51 8.26 -6.70
N VAL A 102 14.54 8.24 -7.61
CA VAL A 102 13.20 7.69 -7.35
C VAL A 102 13.24 6.18 -7.56
N GLN A 103 12.79 5.43 -6.56
CA GLN A 103 12.63 3.98 -6.62
C GLN A 103 11.21 3.59 -6.24
N GLY A 104 10.56 2.76 -7.05
CA GLY A 104 9.23 2.20 -6.77
C GLY A 104 9.31 0.76 -6.32
N TYR A 105 8.39 0.35 -5.45
CA TYR A 105 8.17 -1.05 -5.05
C TYR A 105 6.70 -1.37 -5.20
N THR A 106 6.39 -2.57 -5.67
CA THR A 106 5.02 -3.04 -5.85
C THR A 106 4.85 -4.46 -5.34
N ASP A 107 3.67 -4.74 -4.78
CA ASP A 107 3.28 -6.05 -4.27
C ASP A 107 1.79 -6.27 -4.46
N ALA A 108 1.36 -7.54 -4.50
CA ALA A 108 -0.04 -7.92 -4.44
C ALA A 108 -0.27 -9.10 -3.51
N SER A 109 -1.36 -9.05 -2.75
CA SER A 109 -1.82 -10.19 -1.97
C SER A 109 -3.06 -10.79 -2.64
N PHE A 110 -2.89 -12.00 -3.20
CA PHE A 110 -3.88 -12.68 -4.01
C PHE A 110 -5.12 -13.08 -3.20
N GLN A 111 -6.33 -12.71 -3.71
CA GLN A 111 -7.64 -13.10 -3.16
C GLN A 111 -7.81 -12.85 -1.66
N THR A 112 -7.32 -11.74 -1.15
CA THR A 112 -7.39 -11.41 0.29
C THR A 112 -8.73 -10.85 0.73
N ASP A 113 -9.55 -10.33 -0.17
CA ASP A 113 -10.89 -9.88 0.14
C ASP A 113 -11.84 -11.07 0.33
N ARG A 114 -12.42 -11.19 1.52
CA ARG A 114 -13.32 -12.32 1.85
C ARG A 114 -14.75 -12.14 1.33
N ASP A 115 -15.11 -10.96 0.90
CA ASP A 115 -16.45 -10.64 0.43
C ASP A 115 -16.59 -10.79 -1.09
N GLY A 116 -15.51 -10.56 -1.86
CA GLY A 116 -15.55 -10.56 -3.31
C GLY A 116 -14.34 -11.23 -3.99
N PHE A 117 -13.42 -11.82 -3.22
CA PHE A 117 -12.21 -12.51 -3.70
C PHE A 117 -11.24 -11.64 -4.50
N GLU A 118 -11.39 -10.31 -4.47
CA GLU A 118 -10.42 -9.42 -5.09
C GLU A 118 -9.11 -9.42 -4.30
N SER A 119 -8.01 -9.19 -5.03
CA SER A 119 -6.67 -9.07 -4.47
C SER A 119 -6.43 -7.66 -3.90
N GLN A 120 -5.42 -7.53 -3.04
CA GLN A 120 -4.95 -6.25 -2.54
C GLN A 120 -3.68 -5.85 -3.30
N SER A 121 -3.66 -4.66 -3.89
CA SER A 121 -2.47 -4.05 -4.47
C SER A 121 -1.83 -3.06 -3.50
N GLY A 122 -0.50 -3.00 -3.54
CA GLY A 122 0.28 -2.00 -2.82
C GLY A 122 1.44 -1.50 -3.66
N TYR A 123 1.74 -0.20 -3.56
CA TYR A 123 2.99 0.36 -4.05
C TYR A 123 3.51 1.45 -3.10
N VAL A 124 4.81 1.68 -3.15
CA VAL A 124 5.46 2.80 -2.48
C VAL A 124 6.62 3.29 -3.34
N PHE A 125 6.76 4.61 -3.44
CA PHE A 125 7.90 5.27 -4.06
C PHE A 125 8.74 5.95 -3.00
N ILE A 126 10.03 5.73 -3.08
CA ILE A 126 11.05 6.29 -2.18
C ILE A 126 11.86 7.32 -2.95
N LEU A 127 12.08 8.47 -2.34
CA LEU A 127 13.00 9.50 -2.80
C LEU A 127 13.80 9.99 -1.60
N ASN A 128 15.11 10.02 -1.72
CA ASN A 128 16.02 10.51 -0.68
C ASN A 128 15.76 9.84 0.69
N GLY A 129 15.62 8.50 0.70
CA GLY A 129 15.45 7.70 1.92
C GLY A 129 14.05 7.73 2.57
N GLY A 130 13.09 8.49 2.03
CA GLY A 130 11.73 8.59 2.55
C GLY A 130 10.66 8.31 1.50
N ALA A 131 9.51 7.78 1.93
CA ALA A 131 8.36 7.54 1.06
C ALA A 131 7.72 8.86 0.62
N VAL A 132 7.54 9.04 -0.69
CA VAL A 132 6.93 10.25 -1.30
C VAL A 132 5.56 9.98 -1.92
N SER A 133 5.28 8.74 -2.32
CA SER A 133 3.96 8.30 -2.76
C SER A 133 3.74 6.85 -2.34
N TRP A 134 2.52 6.52 -1.93
CA TRP A 134 2.14 5.16 -1.54
C TRP A 134 0.64 4.93 -1.68
N LYS A 135 0.29 3.68 -1.90
CA LYS A 135 -1.10 3.24 -1.98
C LYS A 135 -1.26 1.83 -1.47
N SER A 136 -2.38 1.58 -0.83
CA SER A 136 -2.89 0.25 -0.52
C SER A 136 -4.36 0.22 -0.88
N SER A 137 -4.75 -0.61 -1.85
CA SER A 137 -6.13 -0.63 -2.35
C SER A 137 -6.55 -2.02 -2.82
N LYS A 138 -7.83 -2.32 -2.66
CA LYS A 138 -8.46 -3.49 -3.26
C LYS A 138 -8.46 -3.34 -4.78
N GLN A 139 -8.10 -4.39 -5.52
CA GLN A 139 -8.17 -4.40 -6.98
C GLN A 139 -9.62 -4.29 -7.45
N GLY A 140 -9.83 -3.64 -8.58
CA GLY A 140 -11.17 -3.48 -9.17
C GLY A 140 -11.63 -4.67 -10.01
N THR A 141 -10.83 -5.74 -10.09
CA THR A 141 -11.10 -6.98 -10.82
C THR A 141 -10.56 -8.16 -10.02
N ILE A 142 -11.19 -9.31 -10.16
CA ILE A 142 -10.68 -10.56 -9.63
C ILE A 142 -9.54 -11.02 -10.57
N ALA A 143 -8.38 -11.31 -10.00
CA ALA A 143 -7.26 -11.90 -10.71
C ALA A 143 -7.40 -13.43 -10.71
N ASP A 144 -7.01 -14.10 -11.81
CA ASP A 144 -7.08 -15.54 -11.94
C ASP A 144 -5.83 -16.26 -11.38
N SER A 145 -4.78 -15.50 -11.06
CA SER A 145 -3.53 -16.01 -10.51
C SER A 145 -2.79 -14.98 -9.68
N THR A 146 -1.83 -15.45 -8.87
CA THR A 146 -0.91 -14.55 -8.15
C THR A 146 -0.11 -13.67 -9.11
N THR A 147 0.34 -14.21 -10.23
CA THR A 147 1.08 -13.45 -11.27
C THR A 147 0.23 -12.34 -11.86
N GLU A 148 -1.06 -12.60 -12.10
CA GLU A 148 -1.97 -11.58 -12.61
C GLU A 148 -2.25 -10.49 -11.57
N ALA A 149 -2.44 -10.86 -10.31
CA ALA A 149 -2.60 -9.88 -9.23
C ALA A 149 -1.38 -8.96 -9.13
N GLU A 150 -0.17 -9.52 -9.21
CA GLU A 150 1.09 -8.77 -9.22
C GLU A 150 1.23 -7.86 -10.46
N TYR A 151 0.84 -8.38 -11.64
CA TYR A 151 0.85 -7.59 -12.86
C TYR A 151 -0.11 -6.40 -12.79
N ILE A 152 -1.30 -6.57 -12.19
CA ILE A 152 -2.26 -5.49 -11.95
C ILE A 152 -1.66 -4.45 -11.00
N ALA A 153 -1.03 -4.87 -9.89
CA ALA A 153 -0.37 -3.98 -8.95
C ALA A 153 0.77 -3.19 -9.60
N ALA A 154 1.61 -3.88 -10.38
CA ALA A 154 2.69 -3.25 -11.14
C ALA A 154 2.16 -2.22 -12.16
N SER A 155 1.02 -2.48 -12.79
CA SER A 155 0.38 -1.54 -13.72
C SER A 155 -0.13 -0.27 -13.02
N GLU A 156 -0.59 -0.38 -11.79
CA GLU A 156 -0.99 0.79 -10.99
C GLU A 156 0.25 1.60 -10.57
N ALA A 157 1.31 0.94 -10.12
CA ALA A 157 2.58 1.57 -9.79
C ALA A 157 3.20 2.27 -11.01
N ALA A 158 3.15 1.65 -12.20
CA ALA A 158 3.67 2.23 -13.44
C ALA A 158 3.01 3.57 -13.79
N LYS A 159 1.70 3.70 -13.60
CA LYS A 159 0.97 4.96 -13.84
C LYS A 159 1.44 6.06 -12.90
N GLU A 160 1.62 5.74 -11.64
CA GLU A 160 2.13 6.67 -10.63
C GLU A 160 3.56 7.11 -10.96
N ALA A 161 4.42 6.17 -11.40
CA ALA A 161 5.79 6.46 -11.80
C ALA A 161 5.86 7.45 -12.99
N VAL A 162 5.02 7.25 -14.02
CA VAL A 162 4.95 8.17 -15.17
C VAL A 162 4.51 9.56 -14.75
N TRP A 163 3.50 9.65 -13.86
CA TRP A 163 3.06 10.93 -13.33
C TRP A 163 4.17 11.60 -12.53
N MET A 164 4.81 10.87 -11.63
CA MET A 164 5.89 11.38 -10.78
C MET A 164 7.09 11.84 -11.62
N ARG A 165 7.47 11.07 -12.65
CA ARG A 165 8.55 11.44 -13.56
C ARG A 165 8.28 12.79 -14.24
N LYS A 166 7.09 12.97 -14.82
CA LYS A 166 6.69 14.23 -15.45
C LYS A 166 6.68 15.39 -14.47
N PHE A 167 6.13 15.18 -13.27
CA PHE A 167 6.06 16.18 -12.23
C PHE A 167 7.46 16.63 -11.77
N LEU A 168 8.38 15.69 -11.55
CA LEU A 168 9.76 16.00 -11.13
C LEU A 168 10.59 16.62 -12.25
N ASP A 169 10.36 16.22 -13.49
CA ASP A 169 10.98 16.82 -14.67
C ASP A 169 10.57 18.29 -14.82
N GLU A 170 9.28 18.57 -14.71
CA GLU A 170 8.74 19.94 -14.76
C GLU A 170 9.24 20.83 -13.60
N LEU A 171 9.44 20.25 -12.41
CA LEU A 171 10.02 20.97 -11.27
C LEU A 171 11.51 21.31 -11.46
N GLY A 172 12.23 20.53 -12.27
CA GLY A 172 13.66 20.75 -12.55
C GLY A 172 14.61 20.58 -11.35
N VAL A 173 14.14 19.94 -10.25
CA VAL A 173 14.91 19.79 -9.00
C VAL A 173 15.65 18.45 -8.90
N VAL A 174 15.27 17.46 -9.70
CA VAL A 174 15.84 16.11 -9.69
C VAL A 174 16.52 15.82 -11.02
N HIS A 175 17.80 16.14 -11.12
CA HIS A 175 18.56 15.99 -12.37
C HIS A 175 18.70 14.54 -12.85
N SER A 176 18.55 13.54 -11.94
CA SER A 176 18.64 12.12 -12.25
C SER A 176 17.35 11.51 -12.80
N ILE A 177 16.26 12.30 -12.93
CA ILE A 177 14.96 11.82 -13.42
C ILE A 177 14.91 11.56 -14.93
N SER A 178 15.96 11.91 -15.67
CA SER A 178 16.06 11.69 -17.12
C SER A 178 16.03 10.22 -17.54
N GLY A 179 16.41 9.30 -16.63
CA GLY A 179 16.34 7.85 -16.84
C GLY A 179 14.99 7.24 -16.48
N PRO A 180 14.80 5.93 -16.77
CA PRO A 180 13.63 5.19 -16.32
C PRO A 180 13.58 5.09 -14.80
N ILE A 181 12.38 5.15 -14.23
CA ILE A 181 12.18 4.85 -12.80
C ILE A 181 12.21 3.34 -12.59
N ASP A 182 13.10 2.85 -11.72
CA ASP A 182 13.14 1.44 -11.34
C ASP A 182 11.93 1.09 -10.47
N ILE A 183 11.14 0.07 -10.89
CA ILE A 183 10.04 -0.49 -10.12
C ILE A 183 10.40 -1.93 -9.74
N TYR A 184 10.53 -2.18 -8.45
CA TYR A 184 10.88 -3.47 -7.89
C TYR A 184 9.64 -4.32 -7.63
N CYS A 185 9.65 -5.56 -8.11
CA CYS A 185 8.61 -6.57 -7.94
C CYS A 185 9.25 -7.92 -7.62
N ASP A 186 8.64 -8.71 -6.77
CA ASP A 186 9.17 -10.03 -6.40
C ASP A 186 8.60 -11.19 -7.25
N ASN A 187 7.70 -10.90 -8.20
CA ASN A 187 7.11 -11.90 -9.09
C ASN A 187 7.74 -11.87 -10.48
N ASN A 188 8.52 -12.93 -10.82
CA ASN A 188 9.16 -13.04 -12.12
C ASN A 188 8.17 -13.12 -13.29
N GLY A 189 7.00 -13.75 -13.07
CA GLY A 189 5.96 -13.87 -14.11
C GLY A 189 5.37 -12.50 -14.46
N ALA A 190 5.09 -11.67 -13.45
CA ALA A 190 4.60 -10.31 -13.65
C ALA A 190 5.64 -9.42 -14.36
N ILE A 191 6.91 -9.54 -13.99
CA ILE A 191 8.02 -8.81 -14.65
C ILE A 191 8.14 -9.25 -16.12
N ALA A 192 8.11 -10.55 -16.40
CA ALA A 192 8.18 -11.07 -17.76
C ALA A 192 7.00 -10.59 -18.60
N GLN A 193 5.78 -10.65 -18.04
CA GLN A 193 4.56 -10.19 -18.70
C GLN A 193 4.57 -8.70 -19.01
N ALA A 194 5.16 -7.89 -18.15
CA ALA A 194 5.32 -6.44 -18.38
C ALA A 194 6.32 -6.10 -19.49
N LYS A 195 7.32 -6.97 -19.70
CA LYS A 195 8.35 -6.83 -20.76
C LYS A 195 7.95 -7.45 -22.10
N GLU A 196 6.91 -8.29 -22.11
CA GLU A 196 6.46 -8.93 -23.37
C GLU A 196 5.84 -7.90 -24.32
N PRO A 197 6.12 -7.98 -25.64
CA PRO A 197 5.42 -7.17 -26.64
C PRO A 197 3.91 -7.37 -26.59
N SER A 198 3.14 -6.32 -26.90
CA SER A 198 1.66 -6.27 -26.77
C SER A 198 0.87 -7.31 -27.60
N SER A 199 1.51 -8.14 -28.41
CA SER A 199 0.90 -9.12 -29.30
C SER A 199 0.63 -10.51 -28.69
N SER A 200 1.01 -10.75 -27.42
CA SER A 200 0.81 -12.07 -26.82
C SER A 200 -0.65 -12.33 -26.46
N SER A 201 -1.18 -13.47 -26.97
CA SER A 201 -2.59 -13.85 -26.80
C SER A 201 -2.95 -14.36 -25.39
N LYS A 202 -1.96 -14.55 -24.51
CA LYS A 202 -2.10 -15.24 -23.22
C LYS A 202 -2.81 -14.46 -22.11
N SER A 203 -3.11 -13.17 -22.30
CA SER A 203 -3.70 -12.32 -21.28
C SER A 203 -4.93 -11.53 -21.76
N ARG A 204 -5.76 -12.13 -22.62
CA ARG A 204 -6.93 -11.46 -23.21
C ARG A 204 -8.02 -11.09 -22.21
N HIS A 205 -8.09 -11.79 -21.09
CA HIS A 205 -9.05 -11.53 -20.01
C HIS A 205 -8.65 -10.37 -19.09
N VAL A 206 -7.35 -9.99 -19.07
CA VAL A 206 -6.90 -8.83 -18.32
C VAL A 206 -7.37 -7.55 -19.00
N MET A 207 -7.98 -6.66 -18.27
CA MET A 207 -8.50 -5.40 -18.82
C MET A 207 -7.40 -4.59 -19.51
N ARG A 208 -7.70 -4.04 -20.69
CA ARG A 208 -6.75 -3.24 -21.51
C ARG A 208 -6.03 -2.13 -20.71
N LYS A 209 -6.69 -1.58 -19.69
CA LYS A 209 -6.10 -0.54 -18.84
C LYS A 209 -4.84 -0.99 -18.10
N TYR A 210 -4.65 -2.31 -17.90
CA TYR A 210 -3.46 -2.85 -17.25
C TYR A 210 -2.35 -3.17 -18.27
N HIS A 211 -2.66 -3.33 -19.54
CA HIS A 211 -1.65 -3.52 -20.59
C HIS A 211 -0.87 -2.24 -20.92
N LEU A 212 -1.29 -1.09 -20.38
CA LEU A 212 -0.56 0.16 -20.49
C LEU A 212 0.89 0.04 -19.96
N ILE A 213 1.13 -0.82 -18.95
CA ILE A 213 2.49 -1.02 -18.41
C ILE A 213 3.49 -1.45 -19.48
N ARG A 214 3.07 -2.26 -20.45
CA ARG A 214 3.95 -2.72 -21.55
C ARG A 214 4.42 -1.56 -22.42
N HIS A 215 3.51 -0.65 -22.72
CA HIS A 215 3.85 0.57 -23.46
C HIS A 215 4.82 1.44 -22.64
N ILE A 216 4.53 1.68 -21.37
CA ILE A 216 5.36 2.47 -20.46
C ILE A 216 6.79 1.88 -20.35
N VAL A 217 6.92 0.54 -20.27
CA VAL A 217 8.22 -0.14 -20.26
C VAL A 217 8.95 0.00 -21.60
N THR A 218 8.22 -0.11 -22.71
CA THR A 218 8.79 0.00 -24.07
C THR A 218 9.27 1.43 -24.36
N GLU A 219 8.55 2.44 -23.93
CA GLU A 219 8.93 3.86 -24.04
C GLU A 219 10.13 4.22 -23.14
N GLY A 220 10.51 3.35 -22.19
CA GLY A 220 11.62 3.57 -21.29
C GLY A 220 11.31 4.55 -20.15
N ASP A 221 10.05 4.75 -19.81
CA ASP A 221 9.64 5.57 -18.67
C ASP A 221 9.91 4.85 -17.34
N ILE A 222 9.78 3.53 -17.34
CA ILE A 222 10.05 2.68 -16.18
C ILE A 222 10.85 1.43 -16.56
N LYS A 223 11.52 0.86 -15.57
CA LYS A 223 12.21 -0.43 -15.68
C LYS A 223 11.74 -1.35 -14.57
N MET A 224 11.22 -2.54 -14.95
CA MET A 224 10.85 -3.57 -13.99
C MET A 224 12.08 -4.33 -13.51
N CYS A 225 12.32 -4.30 -12.20
CA CYS A 225 13.45 -4.91 -11.53
C CYS A 225 12.98 -6.01 -10.58
N LYS A 226 13.79 -7.07 -10.43
CA LYS A 226 13.53 -8.13 -9.45
C LYS A 226 14.02 -7.69 -8.07
N VAL A 227 13.22 -7.95 -7.03
CA VAL A 227 13.61 -7.88 -5.62
C VAL A 227 13.31 -9.21 -4.94
N HIS A 228 14.02 -9.54 -3.88
CA HIS A 228 13.67 -10.67 -3.04
C HIS A 228 12.42 -10.34 -2.22
N THR A 229 11.54 -11.32 -1.97
CA THR A 229 10.28 -11.09 -1.24
C THR A 229 10.50 -10.48 0.15
N ASP A 230 11.58 -10.88 0.84
CA ASP A 230 11.87 -10.31 2.17
C ASP A 230 12.31 -8.85 2.14
N ASP A 231 12.81 -8.37 1.01
CA ASP A 231 13.28 -7.00 0.80
C ASP A 231 12.23 -6.12 0.10
N ASN A 232 11.07 -6.69 -0.27
CA ASN A 232 9.99 -5.92 -0.90
C ASN A 232 9.27 -5.05 0.13
N ILE A 233 9.64 -3.77 0.19
CA ILE A 233 9.07 -2.82 1.15
C ILE A 233 7.60 -2.47 0.90
N ALA A 234 7.01 -2.92 -0.22
CA ALA A 234 5.57 -2.82 -0.49
C ALA A 234 4.73 -3.92 0.20
N ASP A 235 5.35 -5.02 0.65
CA ASP A 235 4.69 -6.13 1.36
C ASP A 235 3.69 -5.67 2.45
N PRO A 236 4.04 -4.76 3.38
CA PRO A 236 3.13 -4.29 4.42
C PRO A 236 1.94 -3.46 3.92
N LEU A 237 1.91 -3.12 2.64
CA LEU A 237 0.80 -2.42 1.99
C LEU A 237 -0.26 -3.39 1.44
N THR A 238 0.01 -4.70 1.46
CA THR A 238 -0.87 -5.73 0.89
C THR A 238 -1.30 -6.78 1.89
N LYS A 239 -0.52 -7.00 2.95
CA LYS A 239 -0.78 -8.04 3.98
C LYS A 239 -0.27 -7.64 5.36
N PRO A 240 -0.87 -8.20 6.45
CA PRO A 240 -0.35 -7.99 7.80
C PRO A 240 0.96 -8.77 7.97
N MET A 241 1.95 -8.13 8.60
CA MET A 241 3.30 -8.66 8.78
C MET A 241 3.60 -8.98 10.25
N PRO A 242 4.49 -9.94 10.56
CA PRO A 242 5.09 -10.08 11.88
C PRO A 242 5.81 -8.78 12.28
N ARG A 243 5.77 -8.45 13.58
CA ARG A 243 6.30 -7.18 14.09
C ARG A 243 7.73 -6.85 13.64
N PRO A 244 8.72 -7.76 13.72
CA PRO A 244 10.09 -7.41 13.31
C PRO A 244 10.17 -7.01 11.84
N LYS A 245 9.45 -7.73 10.95
CA LYS A 245 9.42 -7.44 9.52
C LYS A 245 8.66 -6.14 9.23
N HIS A 246 7.52 -5.90 9.90
CA HIS A 246 6.78 -4.64 9.80
C HIS A 246 7.65 -3.45 10.21
N ASP A 247 8.32 -3.54 11.37
CA ASP A 247 9.17 -2.47 11.89
C ASP A 247 10.36 -2.19 10.92
N SER A 248 10.98 -3.24 10.34
CA SER A 248 12.05 -3.12 9.34
C SER A 248 11.57 -2.38 8.08
N HIS A 249 10.45 -2.82 7.49
CA HIS A 249 9.90 -2.17 6.29
C HIS A 249 9.37 -0.75 6.57
N THR A 250 8.92 -0.48 7.79
CA THR A 250 8.51 0.87 8.21
C THR A 250 9.71 1.82 8.22
N ARG A 251 10.85 1.37 8.74
CA ARG A 251 12.11 2.12 8.69
C ARG A 251 12.62 2.32 7.26
N ALA A 252 12.53 1.29 6.43
CA ALA A 252 12.91 1.38 5.01
C ALA A 252 12.06 2.38 4.21
N LYS A 253 10.84 2.69 4.68
CA LYS A 253 10.00 3.77 4.13
C LYS A 253 10.36 5.17 4.67
N GLY A 254 11.39 5.28 5.51
CA GLY A 254 11.83 6.54 6.08
C GLY A 254 11.14 6.95 7.39
N LEU A 255 10.31 6.10 8.01
CA LEU A 255 9.79 6.38 9.34
C LEU A 255 10.85 6.07 10.40
N LYS A 256 11.26 7.09 11.13
CA LYS A 256 12.28 7.01 12.19
C LYS A 256 11.74 7.61 13.48
N HIS A 257 12.18 7.06 14.61
CA HIS A 257 11.86 7.63 15.91
C HIS A 257 12.70 8.90 16.15
N ILE A 258 12.10 9.91 16.76
CA ILE A 258 12.79 11.19 17.03
C ILE A 258 14.10 11.01 17.80
N GLY A 259 14.18 10.03 18.69
CA GLY A 259 15.39 9.71 19.45
C GLY A 259 16.53 9.10 18.62
N GLU A 260 16.29 8.74 17.34
CA GLU A 260 17.34 8.30 16.40
C GLU A 260 17.96 9.51 15.66
N TRP A 261 17.42 10.73 15.89
CA TRP A 261 17.82 11.96 15.23
C TRP A 261 18.52 12.97 16.17
N LEU A 262 18.32 12.81 17.47
CA LEU A 262 18.93 13.61 18.53
C LEU A 262 20.14 12.86 19.13
#